data_3bbd294625aae7bef726e183fbd9dbd5
#
_entry.id   3bbd294625aae7bef726e183fbd9dbd5
#
_cell.length_a   1.000
_cell.length_b   1.000
_cell.length_c   1.000
_cell.angle_alpha   90.00
_cell.angle_beta   90.00
_cell.angle_gamma   90.00
#
_symmetry.space_group_name_H-M   'P 1'
#
loop_
_entity.id
_entity.type
_entity.pdbx_description
1 polymer ?
#
loop_
_entity_poly.entity_id
_entity_poly.type
_entity_poly.pdbx_seq_one_letter_code
_entity_poly.pdbx_strand_id
1 'polypeptide(L)'
;MDSAEGLIHYSYYLPEDYDPTRKSPMMVVMPGYNMMWFGESSSGSNLDWTGFTSWTNLGQDMIVVSAQLTDWGDTSARQAIALTEYFINHFAVDTAHIYAAGYSAGGETMSRAVAMRPDLYAAYLHGASQWDGGFAPIAENGVAVYIYMAQGDEYYGVQKARDAYNGLHDAYAAADWTDEQIDTVLQMQTPDNAFFDAQGLHVYHAAANVVFDDADILNWIVSKHK
;
A
#
# COMPACT_ATOMS: atom_id res chain seq x y z
N MET A 1 -14.66 4.56 13.08
CA MET A 1 -15.45 3.32 12.83
C MET A 1 -15.15 2.33 13.94
N ASP A 2 -16.16 1.75 14.55
CA ASP A 2 -15.98 0.63 15.47
C ASP A 2 -15.79 -0.67 14.69
N SER A 3 -14.87 -1.50 15.15
CA SER A 3 -14.60 -2.82 14.57
C SER A 3 -14.39 -3.87 15.67
N ALA A 4 -14.33 -5.16 15.30
CA ALA A 4 -13.97 -6.23 16.24
C ALA A 4 -12.57 -6.05 16.84
N GLU A 5 -11.69 -5.34 16.14
CA GLU A 5 -10.32 -5.03 16.55
C GLU A 5 -10.20 -3.63 17.23
N GLY A 6 -11.32 -3.05 17.67
CA GLY A 6 -11.37 -1.74 18.31
C GLY A 6 -11.71 -0.59 17.37
N LEU A 7 -11.57 0.63 17.89
CA LEU A 7 -11.89 1.86 17.17
C LEU A 7 -10.83 2.15 16.10
N ILE A 8 -11.28 2.41 14.86
CA ILE A 8 -10.42 2.79 13.75
C ILE A 8 -10.66 4.27 13.42
N HIS A 9 -9.61 5.09 13.52
CA HIS A 9 -9.56 6.44 12.98
C HIS A 9 -9.16 6.39 11.52
N TYR A 10 -9.82 7.13 10.65
CA TYR A 10 -9.49 7.13 9.23
C TYR A 10 -9.91 8.45 8.56
N SER A 11 -9.24 8.76 7.46
CA SER A 11 -9.60 9.81 6.53
C SER A 11 -9.98 9.17 5.20
N TYR A 12 -10.89 9.80 4.45
CA TYR A 12 -11.24 9.31 3.13
C TYR A 12 -11.59 10.45 2.18
N TYR A 13 -11.49 10.15 0.90
CA TYR A 13 -11.89 11.00 -0.21
C TYR A 13 -12.88 10.26 -1.08
N LEU A 14 -13.93 10.93 -1.49
CA LEU A 14 -14.80 10.51 -2.58
C LEU A 14 -14.59 11.44 -3.77
N PRO A 15 -14.57 10.93 -5.01
CA PRO A 15 -14.51 11.75 -6.21
C PRO A 15 -15.60 12.84 -6.19
N GLU A 16 -15.34 13.99 -6.80
CA GLU A 16 -16.30 15.11 -6.83
C GLU A 16 -17.64 14.68 -7.46
N ASP A 17 -17.56 13.84 -8.52
CA ASP A 17 -18.73 13.29 -9.21
C ASP A 17 -19.09 11.88 -8.73
N TYR A 18 -18.84 11.56 -7.44
CA TYR A 18 -19.18 10.26 -6.90
C TYR A 18 -20.67 9.96 -7.01
N ASP A 19 -21.01 8.86 -7.70
CA ASP A 19 -22.36 8.36 -7.88
C ASP A 19 -22.49 6.98 -7.20
N PRO A 20 -23.36 6.84 -6.17
CA PRO A 20 -23.55 5.56 -5.47
C PRO A 20 -24.14 4.45 -6.35
N THR A 21 -24.59 4.77 -7.58
CA THR A 21 -25.05 3.77 -8.56
C THR A 21 -23.98 3.30 -9.54
N ARG A 22 -22.81 3.96 -9.55
CA ARG A 22 -21.66 3.65 -10.41
C ARG A 22 -20.47 3.24 -9.55
N LYS A 23 -19.93 2.05 -9.81
CA LYS A 23 -18.78 1.53 -9.08
C LYS A 23 -17.51 2.31 -9.40
N SER A 24 -16.76 2.66 -8.35
CA SER A 24 -15.46 3.34 -8.41
C SER A 24 -14.35 2.45 -7.90
N PRO A 25 -13.14 2.48 -8.48
CA PRO A 25 -11.97 1.85 -7.88
C PRO A 25 -11.68 2.43 -6.48
N MET A 26 -10.93 1.68 -5.67
CA MET A 26 -10.58 2.12 -4.33
C MET A 26 -9.11 1.89 -4.02
N MET A 27 -8.46 2.88 -3.42
CA MET A 27 -7.12 2.79 -2.84
C MET A 27 -7.19 2.83 -1.31
N VAL A 28 -6.59 1.85 -0.67
CA VAL A 28 -6.38 1.81 0.79
C VAL A 28 -4.91 2.07 1.08
N VAL A 29 -4.58 3.23 1.64
CA VAL A 29 -3.20 3.65 1.86
C VAL A 29 -2.88 3.83 3.34
N MET A 30 -1.78 3.20 3.81
CA MET A 30 -1.35 3.23 5.19
C MET A 30 -0.06 4.03 5.34
N PRO A 31 -0.07 5.08 6.19
CA PRO A 31 1.09 5.93 6.41
C PRO A 31 2.14 5.29 7.32
N GLY A 32 3.30 5.92 7.40
CA GLY A 32 4.33 5.59 8.37
C GLY A 32 3.96 5.97 9.81
N TYR A 33 4.83 5.58 10.72
CA TYR A 33 4.67 5.73 12.18
C TYR A 33 4.21 7.14 12.61
N ASN A 34 4.78 8.20 12.03
CA ASN A 34 4.47 9.57 12.42
C ASN A 34 3.02 10.02 12.19
N MET A 35 2.26 9.26 11.40
CA MET A 35 0.88 9.59 11.03
C MET A 35 -0.12 8.55 11.55
N MET A 36 0.32 7.67 12.45
CA MET A 36 -0.54 6.71 13.15
C MET A 36 -1.29 7.36 14.31
N TRP A 37 -2.26 6.65 14.88
CA TRP A 37 -3.04 7.12 16.02
C TRP A 37 -2.49 6.56 17.34
N PHE A 38 -1.94 7.43 18.16
CA PHE A 38 -1.48 7.12 19.50
C PHE A 38 -2.30 7.85 20.57
N GLY A 39 -3.63 7.76 20.48
CA GLY A 39 -4.55 8.45 21.36
C GLY A 39 -4.54 9.97 21.10
N GLU A 40 -4.48 10.77 22.18
CA GLU A 40 -4.51 12.24 22.08
C GLU A 40 -3.26 12.85 21.38
N SER A 41 -2.25 12.04 21.15
CA SER A 41 -1.01 12.47 20.49
C SER A 41 -0.97 12.19 18.99
N SER A 42 -2.12 11.97 18.35
CA SER A 42 -2.17 11.75 16.90
C SER A 42 -1.66 12.97 16.12
N SER A 43 -1.12 12.71 14.94
CA SER A 43 -0.58 13.74 14.05
C SER A 43 -1.65 14.53 13.26
N GLY A 44 -2.92 14.38 13.59
CA GLY A 44 -4.04 14.94 12.83
C GLY A 44 -4.53 14.00 11.72
N SER A 45 -5.04 14.55 10.62
CA SER A 45 -5.58 13.78 9.50
C SER A 45 -4.48 13.42 8.49
N ASN A 46 -4.69 12.34 7.72
CA ASN A 46 -3.78 11.93 6.65
C ASN A 46 -4.08 12.62 5.30
N LEU A 47 -5.03 13.55 5.23
CA LEU A 47 -5.52 14.14 3.98
C LEU A 47 -4.46 14.98 3.24
N ASP A 48 -3.50 15.55 3.95
CA ASP A 48 -2.43 16.39 3.36
C ASP A 48 -1.15 15.60 3.05
N TRP A 49 -1.13 14.30 3.35
CA TRP A 49 0.02 13.46 3.05
C TRP A 49 0.08 13.11 1.56
N THR A 50 1.28 13.24 0.94
CA THR A 50 1.49 12.93 -0.48
C THR A 50 1.00 11.51 -0.83
N GLY A 51 1.28 10.51 0.04
CA GLY A 51 0.78 9.15 -0.15
C GLY A 51 -0.74 9.01 -0.19
N PHE A 52 -1.50 10.03 0.26
CA PHE A 52 -2.95 10.12 0.08
C PHE A 52 -3.31 10.97 -1.14
N THR A 53 -2.75 12.18 -1.25
CA THR A 53 -3.15 13.15 -2.27
C THR A 53 -2.76 12.74 -3.69
N SER A 54 -1.70 11.97 -3.86
CA SER A 54 -1.29 11.47 -5.18
C SER A 54 -2.34 10.59 -5.83
N TRP A 55 -3.03 9.76 -5.05
CA TRP A 55 -4.12 8.94 -5.56
C TRP A 55 -5.35 9.75 -5.91
N THR A 56 -5.68 10.79 -5.13
CA THR A 56 -6.81 11.68 -5.43
C THR A 56 -6.56 12.53 -6.67
N ASN A 57 -5.30 12.80 -7.00
CA ASN A 57 -4.88 13.63 -8.13
C ASN A 57 -4.54 12.83 -9.40
N LEU A 58 -4.64 11.48 -9.36
CA LEU A 58 -4.26 10.62 -10.49
C LEU A 58 -5.21 10.74 -11.71
N GLY A 59 -6.30 11.51 -11.60
CA GLY A 59 -7.26 11.72 -12.69
C GLY A 59 -8.22 10.55 -12.90
N GLN A 60 -8.34 9.66 -11.91
CA GLN A 60 -9.32 8.59 -11.87
C GLN A 60 -10.39 8.88 -10.81
N ASP A 61 -11.64 8.47 -11.08
CA ASP A 61 -12.77 8.58 -10.12
C ASP A 61 -12.61 7.53 -9.01
N MET A 62 -11.55 7.67 -8.19
CA MET A 62 -11.14 6.69 -7.19
C MET A 62 -11.53 7.11 -5.77
N ILE A 63 -12.07 6.18 -5.00
CA ILE A 63 -12.21 6.33 -3.55
C ILE A 63 -10.84 6.13 -2.91
N VAL A 64 -10.38 7.04 -2.07
CA VAL A 64 -9.10 6.90 -1.35
C VAL A 64 -9.38 6.87 0.15
N VAL A 65 -8.80 5.88 0.83
CA VAL A 65 -9.00 5.66 2.27
C VAL A 65 -7.65 5.52 2.96
N SER A 66 -7.44 6.22 4.06
CA SER A 66 -6.23 6.11 4.87
C SER A 66 -6.59 5.97 6.35
N ALA A 67 -6.20 4.86 6.97
CA ALA A 67 -6.39 4.67 8.40
C ALA A 67 -5.21 5.23 9.21
N GLN A 68 -5.52 5.64 10.43
CA GLN A 68 -4.55 5.96 11.48
C GLN A 68 -4.68 4.87 12.55
N LEU A 69 -3.83 3.86 12.47
CA LEU A 69 -3.87 2.68 13.32
C LEU A 69 -3.00 2.87 14.56
N THR A 70 -3.16 1.99 15.55
CA THR A 70 -2.51 2.11 16.87
C THR A 70 -1.22 1.31 16.99
N ASP A 71 -0.97 0.41 16.06
CA ASP A 71 0.25 -0.37 15.92
C ASP A 71 0.47 -0.72 14.43
N TRP A 72 1.40 -1.61 14.11
CA TRP A 72 1.70 -2.09 12.75
C TRP A 72 1.80 -3.62 12.66
N GLY A 73 1.18 -4.32 13.63
CA GLY A 73 1.13 -5.78 13.69
C GLY A 73 -0.18 -6.37 13.16
N ASP A 74 -0.49 -7.57 13.64
CA ASP A 74 -1.66 -8.33 13.17
C ASP A 74 -3.00 -7.66 13.50
N THR A 75 -3.11 -6.97 14.64
CA THR A 75 -4.33 -6.22 15.00
C THR A 75 -4.59 -5.13 13.99
N SER A 76 -3.57 -4.31 13.67
CA SER A 76 -3.70 -3.26 12.67
C SER A 76 -3.93 -3.81 11.26
N ALA A 77 -3.36 -4.95 10.92
CA ALA A 77 -3.67 -5.62 9.65
C ALA A 77 -5.16 -6.01 9.57
N ARG A 78 -5.74 -6.58 10.63
CA ARG A 78 -7.17 -6.88 10.67
C ARG A 78 -8.04 -5.62 10.69
N GLN A 79 -7.58 -4.52 11.31
CA GLN A 79 -8.25 -3.23 11.24
C GLN A 79 -8.27 -2.68 9.80
N ALA A 80 -7.16 -2.78 9.07
CA ALA A 80 -7.08 -2.38 7.66
C ALA A 80 -8.04 -3.20 6.78
N ILE A 81 -8.11 -4.52 7.01
CA ILE A 81 -9.07 -5.41 6.35
C ILE A 81 -10.52 -4.99 6.67
N ALA A 82 -10.83 -4.79 7.96
CA ALA A 82 -12.18 -4.39 8.39
C ALA A 82 -12.60 -3.04 7.78
N LEU A 83 -11.69 -2.09 7.67
CA LEU A 83 -11.93 -0.80 7.01
C LEU A 83 -12.18 -0.99 5.50
N THR A 84 -11.40 -1.82 4.83
CA THR A 84 -11.59 -2.16 3.42
C THR A 84 -12.98 -2.76 3.18
N GLU A 85 -13.37 -3.77 3.98
CA GLU A 85 -14.69 -4.40 3.91
C GLU A 85 -15.83 -3.43 4.25
N TYR A 86 -15.60 -2.51 5.19
CA TYR A 86 -16.58 -1.46 5.49
C TYR A 86 -16.88 -0.61 4.25
N PHE A 87 -15.84 -0.16 3.53
CA PHE A 87 -16.06 0.63 2.30
C PHE A 87 -16.73 -0.17 1.20
N ILE A 88 -16.37 -1.43 1.01
CA ILE A 88 -17.05 -2.34 0.05
C ILE A 88 -18.54 -2.44 0.34
N ASN A 89 -18.93 -2.49 1.62
CA ASN A 89 -20.32 -2.70 2.02
C ASN A 89 -21.15 -1.42 2.06
N HIS A 90 -20.54 -0.23 2.12
CA HIS A 90 -21.25 1.03 2.31
C HIS A 90 -21.11 2.00 1.13
N PHE A 91 -20.20 1.77 0.22
CA PHE A 91 -19.96 2.60 -0.96
C PHE A 91 -20.01 1.76 -2.24
N ALA A 92 -20.19 2.44 -3.37
CA ALA A 92 -20.17 1.78 -4.68
C ALA A 92 -18.73 1.47 -5.13
N VAL A 93 -18.09 0.52 -4.47
CA VAL A 93 -16.72 0.09 -4.76
C VAL A 93 -16.70 -0.93 -5.89
N ASP A 94 -15.81 -0.74 -6.87
CA ASP A 94 -15.46 -1.78 -7.84
C ASP A 94 -14.48 -2.77 -7.20
N THR A 95 -14.99 -3.92 -6.80
CA THR A 95 -14.20 -4.96 -6.11
C THR A 95 -13.14 -5.63 -6.97
N ALA A 96 -13.15 -5.44 -8.30
CA ALA A 96 -12.06 -5.86 -9.18
C ALA A 96 -10.87 -4.88 -9.16
N HIS A 97 -11.08 -3.64 -8.70
CA HIS A 97 -10.11 -2.56 -8.71
C HIS A 97 -9.91 -1.96 -7.30
N ILE A 98 -9.56 -2.81 -6.35
CA ILE A 98 -9.15 -2.39 -5.00
C ILE A 98 -7.64 -2.53 -4.90
N TYR A 99 -6.99 -1.45 -4.53
CA TYR A 99 -5.55 -1.34 -4.43
C TYR A 99 -5.13 -1.06 -2.99
N ALA A 100 -3.92 -1.46 -2.66
CA ALA A 100 -3.31 -1.18 -1.38
C ALA A 100 -1.98 -0.44 -1.57
N ALA A 101 -1.66 0.45 -0.64
CA ALA A 101 -0.32 1.02 -0.52
C ALA A 101 0.06 1.12 0.96
N GLY A 102 1.32 0.88 1.28
CA GLY A 102 1.82 1.01 2.64
C GLY A 102 3.24 1.55 2.65
N TYR A 103 3.50 2.52 3.55
CA TYR A 103 4.78 3.17 3.69
C TYR A 103 5.32 2.97 5.10
N SER A 104 6.59 2.52 5.24
CA SER A 104 7.22 2.32 6.55
C SER A 104 6.38 1.40 7.45
N ALA A 105 6.02 1.77 8.66
CA ALA A 105 5.12 1.00 9.53
C ALA A 105 3.80 0.59 8.86
N GLY A 106 3.26 1.46 7.99
CA GLY A 106 2.10 1.11 7.16
C GLY A 106 2.38 0.01 6.15
N GLY A 107 3.63 -0.13 5.69
CA GLY A 107 4.06 -1.22 4.83
C GLY A 107 4.08 -2.57 5.57
N GLU A 108 4.54 -2.59 6.83
CA GLU A 108 4.47 -3.79 7.69
C GLU A 108 3.01 -4.22 7.88
N THR A 109 2.13 -3.27 8.22
CA THR A 109 0.68 -3.52 8.35
C THR A 109 0.07 -4.08 7.07
N MET A 110 0.31 -3.41 5.93
CA MET A 110 -0.35 -3.78 4.68
C MET A 110 0.20 -5.06 4.08
N SER A 111 1.48 -5.40 4.25
CA SER A 111 2.02 -6.70 3.83
C SER A 111 1.32 -7.86 4.53
N ARG A 112 0.98 -7.70 5.83
CA ARG A 112 0.18 -8.66 6.59
C ARG A 112 -1.27 -8.69 6.11
N ALA A 113 -1.90 -7.52 5.97
CA ALA A 113 -3.31 -7.41 5.57
C ALA A 113 -3.57 -8.03 4.19
N VAL A 114 -2.70 -7.72 3.20
CA VAL A 114 -2.79 -8.28 1.86
C VAL A 114 -2.54 -9.79 1.87
N ALA A 115 -1.61 -10.29 2.70
CA ALA A 115 -1.39 -11.73 2.84
C ALA A 115 -2.53 -12.46 3.55
N MET A 116 -3.24 -11.81 4.52
CA MET A 116 -4.39 -12.38 5.22
C MET A 116 -5.65 -12.43 4.34
N ARG A 117 -5.84 -11.42 3.46
CA ARG A 117 -7.00 -11.29 2.58
C ARG A 117 -6.57 -10.85 1.17
N PRO A 118 -5.79 -11.71 0.47
CA PRO A 118 -5.33 -11.41 -0.87
C PRO A 118 -6.48 -11.27 -1.88
N ASP A 119 -7.61 -11.90 -1.59
CA ASP A 119 -8.85 -11.82 -2.37
C ASP A 119 -9.44 -10.40 -2.42
N LEU A 120 -9.06 -9.49 -1.54
CA LEU A 120 -9.55 -8.12 -1.56
C LEU A 120 -8.80 -7.23 -2.57
N TYR A 121 -7.51 -7.45 -2.80
CA TYR A 121 -6.64 -6.49 -3.47
C TYR A 121 -6.15 -6.98 -4.85
N ALA A 122 -6.21 -6.10 -5.85
CA ALA A 122 -5.66 -6.35 -7.19
C ALA A 122 -4.15 -6.06 -7.25
N ALA A 123 -3.70 -5.01 -6.55
CA ALA A 123 -2.28 -4.66 -6.46
C ALA A 123 -1.91 -4.03 -5.12
N TYR A 124 -0.61 -4.11 -4.80
CA TYR A 124 -0.04 -3.54 -3.58
C TYR A 124 1.29 -2.81 -3.86
N LEU A 125 1.37 -1.53 -3.45
CA LEU A 125 2.60 -0.75 -3.41
C LEU A 125 3.24 -0.85 -2.01
N HIS A 126 4.39 -1.52 -1.93
CA HIS A 126 5.18 -1.70 -0.71
C HIS A 126 6.34 -0.72 -0.67
N GLY A 127 6.21 0.36 0.11
CA GLY A 127 7.15 1.48 0.14
C GLY A 127 7.99 1.53 1.43
N ALA A 128 9.32 1.56 1.30
CA ALA A 128 10.30 1.78 2.38
C ALA A 128 10.01 1.00 3.67
N SER A 129 9.78 -0.30 3.55
CA SER A 129 9.34 -1.15 4.66
C SER A 129 9.93 -2.56 4.58
N GLN A 130 9.89 -3.30 5.68
CA GLN A 130 10.07 -4.74 5.67
C GLN A 130 8.76 -5.44 5.37
N TRP A 131 8.83 -6.61 4.76
CA TRP A 131 7.69 -7.47 4.50
C TRP A 131 7.45 -8.42 5.67
N ASP A 132 6.24 -8.41 6.22
CA ASP A 132 5.87 -9.21 7.39
C ASP A 132 4.76 -10.24 7.12
N GLY A 133 4.15 -10.20 5.94
CA GLY A 133 3.11 -11.14 5.52
C GLY A 133 3.66 -12.44 4.94
N GLY A 134 2.79 -13.43 4.72
CA GLY A 134 3.11 -14.62 3.94
C GLY A 134 3.22 -14.31 2.45
N PHE A 135 4.14 -14.96 1.73
CA PHE A 135 4.29 -14.78 0.28
C PHE A 135 3.33 -15.67 -0.52
N ALA A 136 3.12 -16.92 -0.09
CA ALA A 136 2.30 -17.87 -0.83
C ALA A 136 0.87 -17.39 -1.09
N PRO A 137 0.11 -16.80 -0.13
CA PRO A 137 -1.23 -16.31 -0.41
C PRO A 137 -1.27 -15.22 -1.49
N ILE A 138 -0.22 -14.38 -1.58
CA ILE A 138 -0.10 -13.33 -2.60
C ILE A 138 -0.02 -13.95 -3.99
N ALA A 139 0.89 -14.91 -4.16
CA ALA A 139 1.14 -15.60 -5.42
C ALA A 139 -0.07 -16.44 -5.87
N GLU A 140 -0.67 -17.21 -4.96
CA GLU A 140 -1.85 -18.05 -5.21
C GLU A 140 -3.07 -17.24 -5.68
N ASN A 141 -3.16 -15.97 -5.29
CA ASN A 141 -4.24 -15.06 -5.69
C ASN A 141 -3.83 -14.07 -6.79
N GLY A 142 -2.59 -14.11 -7.26
CA GLY A 142 -2.11 -13.27 -8.36
C GLY A 142 -2.11 -11.78 -8.04
N VAL A 143 -1.94 -11.39 -6.75
CA VAL A 143 -1.92 -9.98 -6.35
C VAL A 143 -0.64 -9.32 -6.86
N ALA A 144 -0.76 -8.31 -7.72
CA ALA A 144 0.42 -7.62 -8.22
C ALA A 144 1.11 -6.79 -7.11
N VAL A 145 2.46 -6.83 -7.07
CA VAL A 145 3.24 -6.14 -6.03
C VAL A 145 4.32 -5.27 -6.66
N TYR A 146 4.38 -4.02 -6.25
CA TYR A 146 5.48 -3.10 -6.54
C TYR A 146 6.24 -2.78 -5.26
N ILE A 147 7.54 -3.06 -5.21
CA ILE A 147 8.40 -2.78 -4.06
C ILE A 147 9.26 -1.56 -4.37
N TYR A 148 9.30 -0.59 -3.46
CA TYR A 148 10.11 0.61 -3.58
C TYR A 148 10.88 0.88 -2.31
N MET A 149 12.22 1.04 -2.39
CA MET A 149 13.07 1.35 -1.24
C MET A 149 14.35 2.03 -1.70
N ALA A 150 14.79 3.07 -1.00
CA ALA A 150 16.08 3.69 -1.24
C ALA A 150 17.23 2.70 -0.92
N GLN A 151 18.29 2.69 -1.74
CA GLN A 151 19.47 1.85 -1.44
C GLN A 151 20.12 2.22 -0.11
N GLY A 152 20.10 3.49 0.27
CA GLY A 152 20.63 3.99 1.51
C GLY A 152 19.64 4.03 2.67
N ASP A 153 18.47 3.37 2.57
CA ASP A 153 17.50 3.35 3.67
C ASP A 153 18.17 2.97 4.98
N GLU A 154 18.22 3.93 5.90
CA GLU A 154 18.94 3.82 7.16
C GLU A 154 18.13 3.15 8.26
N TYR A 155 16.85 2.89 8.02
CA TYR A 155 15.96 2.27 9.01
C TYR A 155 15.81 0.77 8.80
N TYR A 156 15.34 0.34 7.63
CA TYR A 156 15.17 -1.08 7.32
C TYR A 156 16.35 -1.68 6.55
N GLY A 157 16.96 -0.87 5.67
CA GLY A 157 18.00 -1.30 4.74
C GLY A 157 17.45 -2.00 3.50
N VAL A 158 18.07 -1.72 2.34
CA VAL A 158 17.62 -2.22 1.04
C VAL A 158 17.54 -3.75 0.94
N GLN A 159 18.26 -4.49 1.79
CA GLN A 159 18.20 -5.95 1.80
C GLN A 159 16.79 -6.46 2.10
N LYS A 160 16.00 -5.74 2.92
CA LYS A 160 14.61 -6.11 3.20
C LYS A 160 13.72 -6.08 1.93
N ALA A 161 13.92 -5.10 1.06
CA ALA A 161 13.22 -5.03 -0.23
C ALA A 161 13.61 -6.20 -1.15
N ARG A 162 14.91 -6.54 -1.20
CA ARG A 162 15.42 -7.67 -1.99
C ARG A 162 14.91 -9.01 -1.46
N ASP A 163 14.90 -9.19 -0.14
CA ASP A 163 14.38 -10.41 0.48
C ASP A 163 12.88 -10.57 0.19
N ALA A 164 12.10 -9.48 0.26
CA ALA A 164 10.69 -9.49 -0.08
C ALA A 164 10.46 -9.82 -1.56
N TYR A 165 11.22 -9.19 -2.48
CA TYR A 165 11.16 -9.48 -3.90
C TYR A 165 11.47 -10.95 -4.21
N ASN A 166 12.57 -11.47 -3.68
CA ASN A 166 12.96 -12.86 -3.89
C ASN A 166 11.92 -13.84 -3.32
N GLY A 167 11.39 -13.56 -2.10
CA GLY A 167 10.38 -14.41 -1.49
C GLY A 167 9.06 -14.43 -2.27
N LEU A 168 8.64 -13.29 -2.84
CA LEU A 168 7.48 -13.22 -3.73
C LEU A 168 7.74 -13.94 -5.05
N HIS A 169 8.90 -13.71 -5.68
CA HIS A 169 9.27 -14.38 -6.93
C HIS A 169 9.25 -15.91 -6.76
N ASP A 170 9.88 -16.42 -5.71
CA ASP A 170 9.90 -17.86 -5.40
C ASP A 170 8.47 -18.40 -5.15
N ALA A 171 7.61 -17.61 -4.50
CA ALA A 171 6.23 -18.00 -4.25
C ALA A 171 5.40 -18.05 -5.55
N TYR A 172 5.55 -17.07 -6.45
CA TYR A 172 4.90 -17.11 -7.77
C TYR A 172 5.39 -18.30 -8.61
N ALA A 173 6.71 -18.56 -8.63
CA ALA A 173 7.27 -19.72 -9.33
C ALA A 173 6.74 -21.05 -8.74
N ALA A 174 6.58 -21.14 -7.40
CA ALA A 174 5.96 -22.28 -6.74
C ALA A 174 4.47 -22.46 -7.03
N ALA A 175 3.78 -21.39 -7.47
CA ALA A 175 2.40 -21.38 -7.93
C ALA A 175 2.28 -21.55 -9.47
N ASP A 176 3.32 -22.12 -10.10
CA ASP A 176 3.39 -22.44 -11.54
C ASP A 176 3.35 -21.22 -12.49
N TRP A 177 3.73 -20.02 -12.01
CA TRP A 177 3.90 -18.84 -12.86
C TRP A 177 5.24 -18.88 -13.60
N THR A 178 5.25 -18.52 -14.89
CA THR A 178 6.50 -18.34 -15.64
C THR A 178 7.16 -17.01 -15.28
N ASP A 179 8.48 -16.89 -15.54
CA ASP A 179 9.20 -15.63 -15.30
C ASP A 179 8.57 -14.45 -16.05
N GLU A 180 8.10 -14.66 -17.29
CA GLU A 180 7.41 -13.62 -18.06
C GLU A 180 6.09 -13.19 -17.41
N GLN A 181 5.36 -14.10 -16.78
CA GLN A 181 4.14 -13.79 -16.04
C GLN A 181 4.46 -13.05 -14.75
N ILE A 182 5.49 -13.50 -14.02
CA ILE A 182 5.96 -12.86 -12.77
C ILE A 182 6.38 -11.40 -13.06
N ASP A 183 7.10 -11.15 -14.14
CA ASP A 183 7.51 -9.80 -14.55
C ASP A 183 6.33 -8.85 -14.80
N THR A 184 5.13 -9.36 -15.08
CA THR A 184 3.93 -8.52 -15.24
C THR A 184 3.30 -8.10 -13.92
N VAL A 185 3.56 -8.83 -12.83
CA VAL A 185 2.89 -8.65 -11.52
C VAL A 185 3.85 -8.33 -10.39
N LEU A 186 5.15 -8.51 -10.55
CA LEU A 186 6.15 -8.24 -9.51
C LEU A 186 7.21 -7.28 -10.03
N GLN A 187 7.32 -6.11 -9.39
CA GLN A 187 8.31 -5.09 -9.74
C GLN A 187 9.06 -4.64 -8.48
N MET A 188 10.32 -4.23 -8.67
CA MET A 188 11.10 -3.61 -7.60
C MET A 188 11.93 -2.46 -8.15
N GLN A 189 11.91 -1.33 -7.47
CA GLN A 189 12.80 -0.20 -7.73
C GLN A 189 13.55 0.18 -6.45
N THR A 190 14.88 0.27 -6.57
CA THR A 190 15.75 0.67 -5.46
C THR A 190 16.68 1.79 -5.92
N PRO A 191 16.22 3.05 -5.97
CA PRO A 191 17.06 4.17 -6.38
C PRO A 191 18.27 4.32 -5.44
N ASP A 192 19.38 4.74 -6.00
CA ASP A 192 20.62 5.00 -5.25
C ASP A 192 20.56 6.34 -4.49
N ASN A 193 21.55 6.57 -3.64
CA ASN A 193 21.61 7.80 -2.85
C ASN A 193 21.75 9.05 -3.73
N ALA A 194 22.43 8.95 -4.87
CA ALA A 194 22.64 10.07 -5.77
C ALA A 194 21.31 10.58 -6.38
N PHE A 195 20.34 9.68 -6.60
CA PHE A 195 18.99 10.05 -7.04
C PHE A 195 18.30 10.97 -6.03
N PHE A 196 18.39 10.67 -4.75
CA PHE A 196 17.79 11.48 -3.68
C PHE A 196 18.59 12.74 -3.38
N ASP A 197 19.93 12.65 -3.37
CA ASP A 197 20.82 13.78 -3.13
C ASP A 197 20.64 14.89 -4.17
N ALA A 198 20.38 14.51 -5.43
CA ALA A 198 20.10 15.46 -6.51
C ALA A 198 18.81 16.28 -6.26
N GLN A 199 17.91 15.79 -5.41
CA GLN A 199 16.67 16.44 -4.99
C GLN A 199 16.79 17.16 -3.62
N GLY A 200 17.98 17.13 -3.01
CA GLY A 200 18.22 17.69 -1.68
C GLY A 200 17.66 16.83 -0.54
N LEU A 201 17.41 15.54 -0.78
CA LEU A 201 16.84 14.60 0.18
C LEU A 201 17.94 13.67 0.72
N HIS A 202 18.31 13.83 1.98
CA HIS A 202 19.46 13.14 2.58
C HIS A 202 19.10 12.20 3.76
N VAL A 203 17.81 12.04 4.06
CA VAL A 203 17.28 11.00 4.97
C VAL A 203 16.54 10.01 4.10
N TYR A 204 17.24 8.96 3.67
CA TYR A 204 16.79 8.13 2.55
C TYR A 204 15.55 7.32 2.86
N HIS A 205 15.35 6.92 4.12
CA HIS A 205 14.08 6.32 4.54
C HIS A 205 12.90 7.28 4.29
N ALA A 206 13.00 8.52 4.77
CA ALA A 206 11.96 9.52 4.57
C ALA A 206 11.86 9.94 3.09
N ALA A 207 13.00 10.04 2.38
CA ALA A 207 13.08 10.41 0.98
C ALA A 207 12.34 9.42 0.05
N ALA A 208 12.29 8.15 0.41
CA ALA A 208 11.56 7.14 -0.37
C ALA A 208 10.05 7.43 -0.50
N ASN A 209 9.50 8.39 0.26
CA ASN A 209 8.14 8.87 0.09
C ASN A 209 7.87 9.49 -1.29
N VAL A 210 8.91 9.88 -2.05
CA VAL A 210 8.79 10.34 -3.45
C VAL A 210 8.19 9.29 -4.40
N VAL A 211 8.10 8.02 -3.98
CA VAL A 211 7.38 6.97 -4.72
C VAL A 211 5.94 7.38 -5.05
N PHE A 212 5.33 8.18 -4.18
CA PHE A 212 3.97 8.69 -4.39
C PHE A 212 3.89 9.84 -5.40
N ASP A 213 5.02 10.39 -5.84
CA ASP A 213 5.11 11.38 -6.92
C ASP A 213 5.48 10.75 -8.27
N ASP A 214 5.75 9.43 -8.30
CA ASP A 214 6.13 8.71 -9.52
C ASP A 214 4.87 8.20 -10.26
N ALA A 215 4.48 8.96 -11.28
CA ALA A 215 3.28 8.64 -12.07
C ALA A 215 3.35 7.27 -12.77
N ASP A 216 4.54 6.79 -13.15
CA ASP A 216 4.69 5.49 -13.82
C ASP A 216 4.38 4.36 -12.83
N ILE A 217 4.86 4.46 -11.59
CA ILE A 217 4.56 3.50 -10.52
C ILE A 217 3.07 3.52 -10.17
N LEU A 218 2.49 4.71 -9.96
CA LEU A 218 1.08 4.84 -9.62
C LEU A 218 0.19 4.28 -10.74
N ASN A 219 0.48 4.60 -12.00
CA ASN A 219 -0.25 4.06 -13.15
C ASN A 219 -0.08 2.55 -13.29
N TRP A 220 1.11 2.00 -12.98
CA TRP A 220 1.31 0.55 -12.97
C TRP A 220 0.40 -0.13 -11.95
N ILE A 221 0.27 0.41 -10.73
CA ILE A 221 -0.63 -0.12 -9.68
C ILE A 221 -2.08 -0.13 -10.17
N VAL A 222 -2.58 1.02 -10.67
CA VAL A 222 -4.00 1.14 -11.05
C VAL A 222 -4.32 0.48 -12.40
N SER A 223 -3.32 0.01 -13.13
CA SER A 223 -3.52 -0.82 -14.33
C SER A 223 -3.90 -2.27 -14.03
N LYS A 224 -3.79 -2.70 -12.76
CA LYS A 224 -4.05 -4.09 -12.34
C LYS A 224 -5.52 -4.27 -12.00
N HIS A 225 -5.99 -5.50 -12.20
CA HIS A 225 -7.35 -5.92 -11.86
C HIS A 225 -7.36 -7.40 -11.46
N LYS A 226 -8.39 -7.81 -10.74
CA LYS A 226 -8.66 -9.22 -10.42
C LYS A 226 -9.44 -9.90 -11.50
#